data_e435a1bef3cecec3525693a9f9262563
#
_entry.id   e435a1bef3cecec3525693a9f9262563
#
_cell.length_a   1.000
_cell.length_b   1.000
_cell.length_c   1.000
_cell.angle_alpha   90.00
_cell.angle_beta   90.00
_cell.angle_gamma   90.00
#
_symmetry.space_group_name_H-M   'P 1'
#
loop_
_entity.id
_entity.type
_entity.pdbx_description
1 polymer ?
#
loop_
_entity_poly.entity_id
_entity_poly.type
_entity_poly.pdbx_seq_one_letter_code
_entity_poly.pdbx_strand_id
1 'polypeptide(L)'
;MATTEKIRKIWLLGLALITIGLGGSNVYALGMMGPPTAELEKGMFSGGIEYTYSSMDLDLIEGQANIYRNGEFYGSGIVESITIKDFQVNTLYAAVGYGIFENYEAFVRMGVANGTFGDSLWEEREEFNNKYNFAIGAGLKATIYTGFAWKIGGLFQINRIELDGEIDSSSWNIPQPQFAEISTTEMQIAIGAKYLWTRRISVYGGPFAHFISGNFDYEFTRITNDFDTGEYSWEINEGPTYGGYLGAQIEIAKNCSANIEYQHTSNANVFGANIMMRY
;
A
#
# COMPACT_ATOMS: atom_id res chain seq x y z
N MET A 1 -31.33 9.40 23.26
CA MET A 1 -31.75 8.49 22.14
C MET A 1 -30.97 8.74 20.83
N ALA A 2 -30.76 9.98 20.40
CA ALA A 2 -29.99 10.29 19.16
C ALA A 2 -28.52 9.86 19.14
N THR A 3 -27.86 9.84 20.30
CA THR A 3 -26.43 9.52 20.42
C THR A 3 -26.13 8.03 20.17
N THR A 4 -26.99 7.14 20.65
CA THR A 4 -26.83 5.68 20.51
C THR A 4 -27.00 5.22 19.06
N GLU A 5 -27.91 5.86 18.32
CA GLU A 5 -28.15 5.56 16.91
C GLU A 5 -26.99 6.02 16.00
N LYS A 6 -26.36 7.16 16.32
CA LYS A 6 -25.16 7.64 15.64
C LYS A 6 -23.97 6.68 15.86
N ILE A 7 -23.73 6.23 17.10
CA ILE A 7 -22.66 5.28 17.42
C ILE A 7 -22.87 3.96 16.67
N ARG A 8 -24.10 3.45 16.62
CA ARG A 8 -24.43 2.21 15.92
C ARG A 8 -24.18 2.30 14.40
N LYS A 9 -24.48 3.44 13.76
CA LYS A 9 -24.18 3.67 12.34
C LYS A 9 -22.69 3.73 12.05
N ILE A 10 -21.89 4.30 12.95
CA ILE A 10 -20.42 4.33 12.83
C ILE A 10 -19.86 2.92 12.93
N TRP A 11 -20.32 2.10 13.89
CA TRP A 11 -19.90 0.70 14.02
C TRP A 11 -20.29 -0.15 12.81
N LEU A 12 -21.46 0.07 12.22
CA LEU A 12 -21.90 -0.63 11.02
C LEU A 12 -21.08 -0.24 9.77
N LEU A 13 -20.69 1.03 9.64
CA LEU A 13 -19.81 1.48 8.56
C LEU A 13 -18.38 0.93 8.72
N GLY A 14 -17.83 0.96 9.93
CA GLY A 14 -16.54 0.34 10.24
C GLY A 14 -16.53 -1.16 9.98
N LEU A 15 -17.61 -1.87 10.38
CA LEU A 15 -17.76 -3.30 10.14
C LEU A 15 -17.91 -3.63 8.66
N ALA A 16 -18.64 -2.80 7.88
CA ALA A 16 -18.79 -2.96 6.44
C ALA A 16 -17.46 -2.76 5.69
N LEU A 17 -16.64 -1.81 6.12
CA LEU A 17 -15.29 -1.60 5.55
C LEU A 17 -14.34 -2.75 5.88
N ILE A 18 -14.42 -3.31 7.08
CA ILE A 18 -13.64 -4.50 7.49
C ILE A 18 -14.08 -5.73 6.68
N THR A 19 -15.38 -5.91 6.41
CA THR A 19 -15.88 -7.05 5.63
C THR A 19 -15.54 -6.94 4.13
N ILE A 20 -15.39 -5.75 3.58
CA ILE A 20 -14.91 -5.56 2.19
C ILE A 20 -13.41 -5.90 2.09
N GLY A 21 -12.63 -5.63 3.14
CA GLY A 21 -11.19 -5.98 3.19
C GLY A 21 -10.88 -7.46 3.41
N LEU A 22 -11.86 -8.25 3.92
CA LEU A 22 -11.64 -9.68 4.25
C LEU A 22 -12.04 -10.65 3.12
N GLY A 23 -12.52 -10.18 1.99
CA GLY A 23 -13.07 -11.00 0.93
C GLY A 23 -12.35 -10.88 -0.40
N GLY A 24 -11.04 -11.07 -0.47
CA GLY A 24 -10.34 -11.08 -1.76
C GLY A 24 -8.83 -11.01 -1.64
N SER A 25 -8.13 -11.75 -2.43
CA SER A 25 -6.68 -11.80 -2.60
C SER A 25 -6.01 -10.40 -2.67
N ASN A 26 -4.92 -10.26 -2.19
CA ASN A 26 -4.11 -9.26 -1.48
C ASN A 26 -3.12 -8.45 -2.35
N VAL A 27 -2.82 -7.18 -2.04
CA VAL A 27 -1.97 -6.30 -2.87
C VAL A 27 -1.26 -5.18 -2.12
N TYR A 28 0.00 -4.85 -2.41
CA TYR A 28 0.88 -3.92 -1.68
C TYR A 28 1.16 -2.56 -2.34
N ALA A 29 1.13 -1.49 -1.57
CA ALA A 29 2.03 -0.34 -1.52
C ALA A 29 1.77 0.45 -0.26
N LEU A 30 2.80 0.70 0.52
CA LEU A 30 2.73 1.63 1.65
C LEU A 30 2.31 3.01 1.14
N GLY A 31 1.04 3.35 1.37
CA GLY A 31 0.49 4.63 0.98
C GLY A 31 0.77 5.71 2.02
N MET A 32 0.86 6.95 1.57
CA MET A 32 0.92 8.11 2.46
C MET A 32 -0.29 8.12 3.41
N MET A 33 -0.06 8.34 4.70
CA MET A 33 -1.11 8.44 5.72
C MET A 33 -1.66 9.86 5.85
N GLY A 34 -0.79 10.86 5.73
CA GLY A 34 -1.13 12.25 6.00
C GLY A 34 -1.37 12.53 7.48
N PRO A 35 -1.89 13.72 7.84
CA PRO A 35 -2.26 14.03 9.20
C PRO A 35 -3.22 12.98 9.79
N PRO A 36 -2.99 12.50 11.05
CA PRO A 36 -3.81 11.46 11.66
C PRO A 36 -5.20 11.96 12.10
N THR A 37 -5.47 13.23 11.90
CA THR A 37 -6.69 13.93 12.32
C THR A 37 -7.58 14.24 11.13
N ALA A 38 -8.88 14.24 11.34
CA ALA A 38 -9.83 14.74 10.34
C ALA A 38 -9.57 16.24 10.06
N GLU A 39 -9.45 16.58 8.78
CA GLU A 39 -9.16 17.93 8.30
C GLU A 39 -10.38 18.60 7.67
N LEU A 40 -11.43 17.82 7.42
CA LEU A 40 -12.67 18.26 6.81
C LEU A 40 -13.76 18.43 7.85
N GLU A 41 -14.45 19.56 7.80
CA GLU A 41 -15.70 19.74 8.53
C GLU A 41 -16.81 18.88 7.90
N LYS A 42 -17.85 18.63 8.66
CA LYS A 42 -19.00 17.84 8.20
C LYS A 42 -19.61 18.44 6.92
N GLY A 43 -19.70 17.60 5.89
CA GLY A 43 -20.27 17.95 4.58
C GLY A 43 -19.29 18.59 3.62
N MET A 44 -18.04 18.87 4.04
CA MET A 44 -16.99 19.35 3.13
C MET A 44 -16.36 18.20 2.37
N PHE A 45 -15.88 18.51 1.19
CA PHE A 45 -15.10 17.60 0.33
C PHE A 45 -13.66 18.07 0.22
N SER A 46 -12.77 17.14 -0.05
CA SER A 46 -11.43 17.43 -0.55
C SER A 46 -11.15 16.65 -1.82
N GLY A 47 -10.23 17.17 -2.63
CA GLY A 47 -9.70 16.47 -3.78
C GLY A 47 -8.25 16.83 -4.00
N GLY A 48 -7.44 15.88 -4.47
CA GLY A 48 -6.02 16.13 -4.67
C GLY A 48 -5.28 15.01 -5.35
N ILE A 49 -3.96 15.21 -5.43
CA ILE A 49 -3.02 14.25 -6.02
C ILE A 49 -2.01 13.87 -4.93
N GLU A 50 -1.69 12.60 -4.87
CA GLU A 50 -0.75 12.00 -3.92
C GLU A 50 0.27 11.16 -4.67
N TYR A 51 1.54 11.36 -4.36
CA TYR A 51 2.66 10.54 -4.82
C TYR A 51 3.30 9.86 -3.62
N THR A 52 3.63 8.58 -3.78
CA THR A 52 4.35 7.81 -2.78
C THR A 52 5.45 6.99 -3.43
N TYR A 53 6.62 7.00 -2.82
CA TYR A 53 7.72 6.08 -3.07
C TYR A 53 7.92 5.22 -1.84
N SER A 54 7.97 3.90 -2.00
CA SER A 54 8.27 2.95 -0.93
C SER A 54 9.37 1.99 -1.36
N SER A 55 10.22 1.58 -0.42
CA SER A 55 11.18 0.50 -0.56
C SER A 55 11.05 -0.43 0.64
N MET A 56 10.94 -1.75 0.40
CA MET A 56 10.73 -2.74 1.45
C MET A 56 11.29 -4.10 1.06
N ASP A 57 11.51 -4.94 2.08
CA ASP A 57 11.77 -6.35 1.89
C ASP A 57 10.45 -7.13 1.96
N LEU A 58 10.25 -8.11 1.07
CA LEU A 58 9.04 -8.94 0.97
C LEU A 58 9.38 -10.40 1.25
N ASP A 59 8.77 -10.98 2.27
CA ASP A 59 8.91 -12.40 2.57
C ASP A 59 7.84 -13.21 1.81
N LEU A 60 8.32 -14.09 0.93
CA LEU A 60 7.53 -15.04 0.16
C LEU A 60 7.55 -16.38 0.87
N ILE A 61 6.39 -16.86 1.28
CA ILE A 61 6.22 -18.10 2.06
C ILE A 61 5.31 -19.07 1.32
N GLU A 62 5.25 -20.34 1.78
CA GLU A 62 4.36 -21.37 1.26
C GLU A 62 4.43 -21.56 -0.27
N GLY A 63 5.66 -21.57 -0.81
CA GLY A 63 5.90 -21.67 -2.23
C GLY A 63 5.42 -23.02 -2.82
N GLN A 64 4.74 -22.94 -3.97
CA GLN A 64 4.30 -24.08 -4.76
C GLN A 64 4.80 -23.95 -6.19
N ALA A 65 5.13 -25.09 -6.80
CA ALA A 65 5.54 -25.14 -8.21
C ALA A 65 4.72 -26.17 -8.97
N ASN A 66 4.29 -25.82 -10.16
CA ASN A 66 3.70 -26.73 -11.13
C ASN A 66 4.58 -26.74 -12.39
N ILE A 67 5.00 -27.91 -12.83
CA ILE A 67 5.87 -28.09 -14.00
C ILE A 67 5.07 -28.80 -15.10
N TYR A 68 5.17 -28.27 -16.30
CA TYR A 68 4.55 -28.83 -17.49
C TYR A 68 5.63 -29.18 -18.52
N ARG A 69 5.49 -30.32 -19.16
CA ARG A 69 6.38 -30.78 -20.25
C ARG A 69 5.55 -30.97 -21.51
N ASN A 70 5.95 -30.28 -22.58
CA ASN A 70 5.18 -30.26 -23.85
C ASN A 70 3.72 -29.90 -23.66
N GLY A 71 3.38 -29.05 -22.67
CA GLY A 71 2.02 -28.64 -22.35
C GLY A 71 1.21 -29.63 -21.49
N GLU A 72 1.78 -30.77 -21.12
CA GLU A 72 1.17 -31.72 -20.21
C GLU A 72 1.72 -31.55 -18.79
N PHE A 73 0.84 -31.63 -17.78
CA PHE A 73 1.24 -31.56 -16.38
C PHE A 73 2.19 -32.71 -16.04
N TYR A 74 3.39 -32.35 -15.59
CA TYR A 74 4.45 -33.29 -15.27
C TYR A 74 4.58 -33.57 -13.77
N GLY A 75 4.36 -32.54 -12.94
CA GLY A 75 4.44 -32.68 -11.47
C GLY A 75 4.31 -31.36 -10.75
N SER A 76 4.11 -31.45 -9.45
CA SER A 76 4.09 -30.30 -8.54
C SER A 76 5.03 -30.52 -7.36
N GLY A 77 5.50 -29.45 -6.74
CA GLY A 77 6.38 -29.50 -5.57
C GLY A 77 6.22 -28.28 -4.68
N ILE A 78 6.78 -28.37 -3.48
CA ILE A 78 6.90 -27.25 -2.55
C ILE A 78 8.20 -26.54 -2.87
N VAL A 79 8.17 -25.22 -2.89
CA VAL A 79 9.34 -24.36 -3.11
C VAL A 79 9.70 -23.67 -1.79
N GLU A 80 10.98 -23.47 -1.56
CA GLU A 80 11.46 -22.78 -0.37
C GLU A 80 10.98 -21.33 -0.31
N SER A 81 10.81 -20.84 0.92
CA SER A 81 10.52 -19.43 1.16
C SER A 81 11.71 -18.57 0.75
N ILE A 82 11.45 -17.44 0.14
CA ILE A 82 12.46 -16.48 -0.31
C ILE A 82 12.08 -15.06 0.12
N THR A 83 13.08 -14.18 0.23
CA THR A 83 12.84 -12.76 0.53
C THR A 83 13.27 -11.93 -0.68
N ILE A 84 12.34 -11.18 -1.26
CA ILE A 84 12.66 -10.14 -2.24
C ILE A 84 13.14 -8.92 -1.47
N LYS A 85 14.39 -8.52 -1.68
CA LYS A 85 14.99 -7.34 -1.04
C LYS A 85 14.80 -6.10 -1.88
N ASP A 86 14.71 -4.95 -1.18
CA ASP A 86 14.66 -3.63 -1.81
C ASP A 86 13.57 -3.51 -2.89
N PHE A 87 12.41 -4.16 -2.67
CA PHE A 87 11.27 -3.99 -3.56
C PHE A 87 10.79 -2.54 -3.51
N GLN A 88 10.90 -1.84 -4.63
CA GLN A 88 10.57 -0.43 -4.76
C GLN A 88 9.23 -0.28 -5.48
N VAL A 89 8.35 0.55 -4.92
CA VAL A 89 7.06 0.86 -5.53
C VAL A 89 6.84 2.37 -5.56
N ASN A 90 6.44 2.86 -6.73
CA ASN A 90 5.97 4.22 -6.92
C ASN A 90 4.47 4.20 -7.16
N THR A 91 3.73 5.04 -6.45
CA THR A 91 2.29 5.20 -6.66
C THR A 91 1.93 6.66 -6.93
N LEU A 92 0.97 6.85 -7.81
CA LEU A 92 0.36 8.15 -8.08
C LEU A 92 -1.15 8.01 -7.98
N TYR A 93 -1.76 8.65 -6.98
CA TYR A 93 -3.19 8.62 -6.73
C TYR A 93 -3.86 9.96 -6.99
N ALA A 94 -5.08 9.90 -7.50
CA ALA A 94 -6.09 10.91 -7.27
C ALA A 94 -6.88 10.53 -6.02
N ALA A 95 -6.99 11.45 -5.05
CA ALA A 95 -7.65 11.22 -3.78
C ALA A 95 -8.86 12.15 -3.61
N VAL A 96 -9.94 11.62 -3.03
CA VAL A 96 -11.15 12.37 -2.66
C VAL A 96 -11.47 12.06 -1.21
N GLY A 97 -11.68 13.10 -0.41
CA GLY A 97 -12.09 13.01 0.99
C GLY A 97 -13.47 13.61 1.22
N TYR A 98 -14.14 13.16 2.27
CA TYR A 98 -15.44 13.67 2.71
C TYR A 98 -15.55 13.70 4.24
N GLY A 99 -15.92 14.86 4.78
CA GLY A 99 -16.23 15.05 6.19
C GLY A 99 -17.59 14.44 6.54
N ILE A 100 -17.60 13.25 7.13
CA ILE A 100 -18.84 12.51 7.46
C ILE A 100 -19.54 13.15 8.68
N PHE A 101 -18.76 13.44 9.71
CA PHE A 101 -19.18 14.11 10.94
C PHE A 101 -18.11 15.12 11.36
N GLU A 102 -18.44 15.94 12.36
CA GLU A 102 -17.44 16.75 13.06
C GLU A 102 -16.33 15.83 13.58
N ASN A 103 -15.14 15.87 13.26
CA ASN A 103 -14.03 15.02 13.69
C ASN A 103 -13.89 13.67 12.98
N TYR A 104 -14.65 13.38 11.92
CA TYR A 104 -14.53 12.13 11.16
C TYR A 104 -14.51 12.42 9.67
N GLU A 105 -13.50 11.90 9.00
CA GLU A 105 -13.28 12.02 7.58
C GLU A 105 -13.07 10.64 6.97
N ALA A 106 -13.76 10.35 5.85
CA ALA A 106 -13.43 9.20 5.00
C ALA A 106 -12.77 9.71 3.73
N PHE A 107 -11.92 8.88 3.15
CA PHE A 107 -11.32 9.15 1.85
C PHE A 107 -11.23 7.88 1.01
N VAL A 108 -11.23 8.09 -0.30
CA VAL A 108 -10.91 7.07 -1.30
C VAL A 108 -9.83 7.63 -2.22
N ARG A 109 -9.01 6.75 -2.77
CA ARG A 109 -7.97 7.09 -3.73
C ARG A 109 -7.90 6.03 -4.81
N MET A 110 -7.64 6.46 -6.03
CA MET A 110 -7.42 5.57 -7.17
C MET A 110 -6.31 6.13 -8.04
N GLY A 111 -5.56 5.27 -8.67
CA GLY A 111 -4.42 5.70 -9.44
C GLY A 111 -3.66 4.56 -10.07
N VAL A 112 -2.37 4.77 -10.20
CA VAL A 112 -1.46 3.83 -10.83
C VAL A 112 -0.24 3.59 -9.96
N ALA A 113 0.33 2.39 -10.07
CA ALA A 113 1.56 2.01 -9.41
C ALA A 113 2.51 1.34 -10.39
N ASN A 114 3.80 1.47 -10.16
CA ASN A 114 4.82 0.62 -10.76
C ASN A 114 5.80 0.14 -9.69
N GLY A 115 6.30 -1.08 -9.84
CA GLY A 115 7.24 -1.70 -8.92
C GLY A 115 8.49 -2.18 -9.65
N THR A 116 9.60 -2.19 -8.95
CA THR A 116 10.87 -2.72 -9.43
C THR A 116 11.59 -3.45 -8.31
N PHE A 117 12.24 -4.54 -8.62
CA PHE A 117 13.24 -5.16 -7.76
C PHE A 117 14.33 -5.77 -8.65
N GLY A 118 15.52 -5.90 -8.11
CA GLY A 118 16.65 -6.49 -8.79
C GLY A 118 17.45 -7.40 -7.88
N ASP A 119 18.24 -8.29 -8.47
CA ASP A 119 19.31 -9.10 -7.84
C ASP A 119 18.90 -10.00 -6.67
N SER A 120 17.61 -10.25 -6.43
CA SER A 120 17.19 -10.87 -5.17
C SER A 120 16.45 -12.19 -5.27
N LEU A 121 16.01 -12.64 -6.48
CA LEU A 121 15.23 -13.88 -6.57
C LEU A 121 16.10 -15.14 -6.58
N TRP A 122 17.09 -15.23 -7.49
CA TRP A 122 17.90 -16.47 -7.63
C TRP A 122 19.36 -16.27 -7.97
N GLU A 123 19.73 -15.22 -8.71
CA GLU A 123 21.14 -14.89 -9.00
C GLU A 123 21.31 -13.39 -9.32
N GLU A 124 22.54 -12.90 -9.23
CA GLU A 124 22.91 -11.52 -9.59
C GLU A 124 22.53 -11.20 -11.03
N ARG A 125 21.40 -10.52 -11.29
CA ARG A 125 20.99 -9.87 -12.56
C ARG A 125 19.55 -10.11 -13.01
N GLU A 126 18.66 -10.58 -12.19
CA GLU A 126 17.23 -10.62 -12.52
C GLU A 126 16.57 -9.30 -12.10
N GLU A 127 16.09 -8.53 -13.06
CA GLU A 127 15.38 -7.28 -12.81
C GLU A 127 13.91 -7.45 -13.16
N PHE A 128 13.03 -7.29 -12.19
CA PHE A 128 11.61 -7.13 -12.44
C PHE A 128 11.35 -5.66 -12.75
N ASN A 129 10.69 -5.42 -13.88
CA ASN A 129 10.26 -4.09 -14.27
C ASN A 129 8.87 -4.17 -14.86
N ASN A 130 7.94 -3.46 -14.26
CA ASN A 130 6.57 -3.42 -14.75
C ASN A 130 6.20 -2.05 -15.32
N LYS A 131 5.11 -2.04 -16.10
CA LYS A 131 4.42 -0.82 -16.51
C LYS A 131 3.53 -0.34 -15.36
N TYR A 132 2.94 0.84 -15.52
CA TYR A 132 1.97 1.35 -14.55
C TYR A 132 0.69 0.51 -14.55
N ASN A 133 0.37 -0.05 -13.39
CA ASN A 133 -0.81 -0.87 -13.13
C ASN A 133 -1.77 -0.15 -12.20
N PHE A 134 -3.00 -0.66 -12.09
CA PHE A 134 -4.05 -0.04 -11.29
C PHE A 134 -3.78 -0.16 -9.79
N ALA A 135 -4.07 0.93 -9.07
CA ALA A 135 -3.97 1.02 -7.62
C ALA A 135 -5.20 1.71 -7.03
N ILE A 136 -5.71 1.20 -5.90
CA ILE A 136 -6.87 1.75 -5.21
C ILE A 136 -6.66 1.71 -3.70
N GLY A 137 -7.27 2.66 -2.99
CA GLY A 137 -7.24 2.67 -1.53
C GLY A 137 -8.40 3.43 -0.94
N ALA A 138 -8.63 3.19 0.35
CA ALA A 138 -9.64 3.88 1.13
C ALA A 138 -9.18 4.00 2.59
N GLY A 139 -9.74 4.97 3.32
CA GLY A 139 -9.43 5.09 4.74
C GLY A 139 -10.37 6.01 5.49
N LEU A 140 -10.13 6.05 6.78
CA LEU A 140 -10.88 6.84 7.76
C LEU A 140 -9.90 7.57 8.68
N LYS A 141 -10.21 8.81 9.00
CA LYS A 141 -9.50 9.62 9.99
C LYS A 141 -10.48 10.06 11.07
N ALA A 142 -10.00 10.07 12.32
CA ALA A 142 -10.80 10.52 13.45
C ALA A 142 -9.99 11.47 14.33
N THR A 143 -10.51 12.65 14.64
CA THR A 143 -9.94 13.52 15.65
C THR A 143 -10.52 13.16 17.02
N ILE A 144 -9.66 12.74 17.94
CA ILE A 144 -10.02 12.30 19.30
C ILE A 144 -9.97 13.49 20.26
N TYR A 145 -8.97 14.36 20.10
CA TYR A 145 -8.75 15.52 20.94
C TYR A 145 -8.34 16.75 20.12
N THR A 146 -8.91 17.90 20.47
CA THR A 146 -8.57 19.21 19.90
C THR A 146 -8.23 20.18 21.01
N GLY A 147 -6.98 20.64 21.06
CA GLY A 147 -6.48 21.70 21.93
C GLY A 147 -6.12 22.96 21.14
N PHE A 148 -5.50 23.93 21.81
CA PHE A 148 -5.15 25.23 21.20
C PHE A 148 -4.19 25.10 20.01
N ALA A 149 -3.12 24.30 20.17
CA ALA A 149 -2.10 24.09 19.13
C ALA A 149 -1.97 22.62 18.72
N TRP A 150 -2.62 21.70 19.41
CA TRP A 150 -2.51 20.26 19.24
C TRP A 150 -3.84 19.64 18.87
N LYS A 151 -3.79 18.71 17.93
CA LYS A 151 -4.86 17.75 17.70
C LYS A 151 -4.27 16.35 17.83
N ILE A 152 -5.02 15.42 18.43
CA ILE A 152 -4.68 14.00 18.49
C ILE A 152 -5.75 13.23 17.75
N GLY A 153 -5.35 12.25 16.95
CA GLY A 153 -6.27 11.47 16.17
C GLY A 153 -5.76 10.09 15.83
N GLY A 154 -6.56 9.38 15.10
CA GLY A 154 -6.24 8.07 14.55
C GLY A 154 -6.63 7.97 13.08
N LEU A 155 -5.93 7.10 12.40
CA LEU A 155 -6.12 6.82 10.98
C LEU A 155 -6.17 5.30 10.79
N PHE A 156 -7.06 4.89 9.92
CA PHE A 156 -7.10 3.55 9.35
C PHE A 156 -7.14 3.69 7.83
N GLN A 157 -6.32 2.91 7.12
CA GLN A 157 -6.38 2.84 5.66
C GLN A 157 -6.07 1.44 5.15
N ILE A 158 -6.60 1.16 3.97
CA ILE A 158 -6.36 -0.06 3.20
C ILE A 158 -6.05 0.34 1.76
N ASN A 159 -5.05 -0.30 1.17
CA ASN A 159 -4.64 -0.11 -0.21
C ASN A 159 -4.54 -1.45 -0.92
N ARG A 160 -4.79 -1.44 -2.21
CA ARG A 160 -4.62 -2.57 -3.11
C ARG A 160 -3.87 -2.14 -4.36
N ILE A 161 -2.83 -2.93 -4.72
CA ILE A 161 -2.05 -2.77 -5.95
C ILE A 161 -1.92 -4.14 -6.63
N GLU A 162 -1.98 -4.16 -7.94
CA GLU A 162 -1.66 -5.29 -8.81
C GLU A 162 -0.52 -4.86 -9.73
N LEU A 163 0.56 -5.60 -9.76
CA LEU A 163 1.73 -5.32 -10.57
C LEU A 163 2.00 -6.54 -11.45
N ASP A 164 1.94 -6.37 -12.74
CA ASP A 164 2.30 -7.36 -13.74
C ASP A 164 3.47 -6.86 -14.59
N GLY A 165 4.48 -7.69 -14.77
CA GLY A 165 5.69 -7.29 -15.45
C GLY A 165 6.52 -8.45 -15.96
N GLU A 166 7.59 -8.10 -16.66
CA GLU A 166 8.57 -9.03 -17.20
C GLU A 166 9.80 -9.07 -16.29
N ILE A 167 10.36 -10.26 -16.09
CA ILE A 167 11.66 -10.44 -15.45
C ILE A 167 12.69 -10.64 -16.54
N ASP A 168 13.71 -9.77 -16.56
CA ASP A 168 14.85 -9.93 -17.45
C ASP A 168 15.81 -10.99 -16.90
N SER A 169 15.81 -12.16 -17.53
CA SER A 169 16.66 -13.30 -17.19
C SER A 169 17.84 -13.46 -18.15
N SER A 170 18.43 -12.38 -18.60
CA SER A 170 19.52 -12.39 -19.59
C SER A 170 20.76 -13.21 -19.16
N SER A 171 20.90 -13.53 -17.89
CA SER A 171 21.98 -14.37 -17.34
C SER A 171 21.84 -15.87 -17.67
N TRP A 172 20.65 -16.37 -17.98
CA TRP A 172 20.37 -17.81 -18.11
C TRP A 172 20.47 -18.36 -19.55
N ASN A 173 20.80 -17.55 -20.57
CA ASN A 173 20.67 -17.93 -21.98
C ASN A 173 19.26 -18.45 -22.35
N ILE A 174 18.23 -18.05 -21.63
CA ILE A 174 16.84 -18.39 -21.89
C ILE A 174 16.27 -17.26 -22.76
N PRO A 175 15.92 -17.52 -24.02
CA PRO A 175 15.53 -16.46 -24.97
C PRO A 175 14.06 -16.03 -24.85
N GLN A 176 13.36 -16.35 -23.77
CA GLN A 176 11.93 -16.03 -23.61
C GLN A 176 11.71 -15.13 -22.41
N PRO A 177 10.84 -14.11 -22.51
CA PRO A 177 10.46 -13.30 -21.37
C PRO A 177 9.78 -14.16 -20.31
N GLN A 178 10.11 -13.90 -19.06
CA GLN A 178 9.48 -14.49 -17.90
C GLN A 178 8.50 -13.46 -17.35
N PHE A 179 7.33 -13.91 -16.93
CA PHE A 179 6.28 -13.03 -16.42
C PHE A 179 6.13 -13.22 -14.92
N ALA A 180 5.95 -12.12 -14.21
CA ALA A 180 5.63 -12.14 -12.80
C ALA A 180 4.44 -11.21 -12.52
N GLU A 181 3.58 -11.70 -11.65
CA GLU A 181 2.46 -10.93 -11.11
C GLU A 181 2.62 -10.84 -9.60
N ILE A 182 2.54 -9.62 -9.09
CA ILE A 182 2.55 -9.34 -7.65
C ILE A 182 1.24 -8.69 -7.32
N SER A 183 0.48 -9.36 -6.49
CA SER A 183 -0.77 -8.82 -6.01
C SER A 183 -0.78 -8.71 -4.49
N THR A 184 -1.01 -7.51 -3.93
CA THR A 184 -0.84 -7.26 -2.49
C THR A 184 -1.87 -6.29 -1.87
N THR A 185 -2.41 -6.55 -0.65
CA THR A 185 -3.25 -5.66 0.16
C THR A 185 -2.50 -5.21 1.40
N GLU A 186 -2.45 -3.93 1.60
CA GLU A 186 -1.86 -3.27 2.75
C GLU A 186 -2.94 -2.69 3.66
N MET A 187 -2.75 -2.84 4.96
CA MET A 187 -3.58 -2.19 5.97
C MET A 187 -2.68 -1.45 6.96
N GLN A 188 -2.98 -0.18 7.19
CA GLN A 188 -2.27 0.65 8.17
C GLN A 188 -3.24 1.18 9.22
N ILE A 189 -2.81 1.10 10.48
CA ILE A 189 -3.52 1.70 11.63
C ILE A 189 -2.53 2.59 12.36
N ALA A 190 -2.85 3.87 12.49
CA ALA A 190 -1.98 4.85 13.13
C ALA A 190 -2.72 5.62 14.22
N ILE A 191 -1.99 6.00 15.26
CA ILE A 191 -2.37 7.02 16.23
C ILE A 191 -1.28 8.08 16.20
N GLY A 192 -1.68 9.35 16.22
CA GLY A 192 -0.68 10.40 16.16
C GLY A 192 -1.22 11.76 16.56
N ALA A 193 -0.31 12.73 16.55
CA ALA A 193 -0.61 14.11 16.87
C ALA A 193 -0.26 15.03 15.69
N LYS A 194 -1.00 16.12 15.58
CA LYS A 194 -0.71 17.25 14.71
C LYS A 194 -0.48 18.47 15.56
N TYR A 195 0.62 19.17 15.37
CA TYR A 195 0.99 20.39 16.06
C TYR A 195 1.03 21.58 15.11
N LEU A 196 0.31 22.62 15.41
CA LEU A 196 0.31 23.88 14.67
C LEU A 196 1.54 24.71 15.05
N TRP A 197 2.62 24.58 14.28
CA TRP A 197 3.87 25.33 14.53
C TRP A 197 3.72 26.83 14.20
N THR A 198 3.12 27.11 13.06
CA THR A 198 2.78 28.49 12.65
C THR A 198 1.33 28.51 12.12
N ARG A 199 0.82 29.71 11.77
CA ARG A 199 -0.51 29.82 11.16
C ARG A 199 -0.68 29.05 9.84
N ARG A 200 0.43 28.66 9.19
CA ARG A 200 0.43 27.97 7.90
C ARG A 200 1.17 26.65 7.87
N ILE A 201 1.91 26.33 8.92
CA ILE A 201 2.74 25.13 8.95
C ILE A 201 2.33 24.31 10.17
N SER A 202 2.01 23.06 9.94
CA SER A 202 1.79 22.05 10.96
C SER A 202 2.79 20.92 10.78
N VAL A 203 3.21 20.30 11.86
CA VAL A 203 3.94 19.03 11.85
C VAL A 203 3.05 17.96 12.46
N TYR A 204 3.16 16.74 11.96
CA TYR A 204 2.37 15.63 12.44
C TYR A 204 3.17 14.34 12.44
N GLY A 205 2.72 13.36 13.21
CA GLY A 205 3.33 12.05 13.25
C GLY A 205 2.87 11.21 14.43
N GLY A 206 3.36 9.98 14.47
CA GLY A 206 3.04 9.03 15.52
C GLY A 206 3.48 7.61 15.19
N PRO A 207 3.19 6.65 16.07
CA PRO A 207 3.34 5.23 15.79
C PRO A 207 2.24 4.71 14.87
N PHE A 208 2.56 3.67 14.12
CA PHE A 208 1.60 2.91 13.32
C PHE A 208 1.92 1.42 13.33
N ALA A 209 0.90 0.62 13.07
CA ALA A 209 1.01 -0.79 12.74
C ALA A 209 0.65 -0.97 11.26
N HIS A 210 1.40 -1.82 10.61
CA HIS A 210 1.30 -2.13 9.21
C HIS A 210 1.16 -3.65 9.04
N PHE A 211 0.21 -4.07 8.23
CA PHE A 211 -0.08 -5.46 7.91
C PHE A 211 -0.04 -5.61 6.41
N ILE A 212 0.55 -6.69 5.98
CA ILE A 212 0.74 -6.96 4.58
C ILE A 212 0.35 -8.40 4.29
N SER A 213 -0.40 -8.63 3.20
CA SER A 213 -0.71 -9.96 2.69
C SER A 213 -0.85 -9.96 1.17
N GLY A 214 -0.47 -11.04 0.46
CA GLY A 214 -0.44 -11.07 -0.99
C GLY A 214 -0.05 -12.39 -1.63
N ASN A 215 0.07 -12.36 -2.95
CA ASN A 215 0.60 -13.46 -3.75
C ASN A 215 1.65 -12.94 -4.73
N PHE A 216 2.64 -13.76 -4.96
CA PHE A 216 3.63 -13.60 -6.01
C PHE A 216 3.53 -14.82 -6.92
N ASP A 217 3.12 -14.59 -8.15
CA ASP A 217 3.02 -15.62 -9.19
C ASP A 217 4.09 -15.37 -10.25
N TYR A 218 4.77 -16.42 -10.65
CA TYR A 218 5.89 -16.35 -11.57
C TYR A 218 5.78 -17.47 -12.60
N GLU A 219 5.78 -17.10 -13.87
CA GLU A 219 5.75 -18.02 -14.99
C GLU A 219 7.09 -18.00 -15.73
N PHE A 220 7.66 -19.17 -15.95
CA PHE A 220 8.85 -19.31 -16.78
C PHE A 220 8.64 -20.33 -17.90
N THR A 221 9.31 -20.07 -19.02
CA THR A 221 9.42 -21.01 -20.13
C THR A 221 10.88 -21.34 -20.36
N ARG A 222 11.25 -22.60 -20.23
CA ARG A 222 12.60 -23.09 -20.51
C ARG A 222 12.59 -23.84 -21.84
N ILE A 223 13.37 -23.38 -22.79
CA ILE A 223 13.57 -24.07 -24.07
C ILE A 223 14.78 -25.01 -23.89
N THR A 224 14.50 -26.26 -23.59
CA THR A 224 15.48 -27.35 -23.70
C THR A 224 15.05 -28.25 -24.86
N ASN A 225 15.65 -29.42 -25.00
CA ASN A 225 15.22 -30.42 -26.01
C ASN A 225 13.76 -30.87 -25.82
N ASP A 226 13.22 -30.71 -24.59
CA ASP A 226 11.82 -30.83 -24.20
C ASP A 226 11.36 -29.44 -23.74
N PHE A 227 10.25 -28.94 -24.27
CA PHE A 227 9.65 -27.66 -23.88
C PHE A 227 9.08 -27.79 -22.47
N ASP A 228 9.75 -27.21 -21.49
CA ASP A 228 9.26 -27.16 -20.11
C ASP A 228 8.76 -25.75 -19.78
N THR A 229 7.54 -25.65 -19.25
CA THR A 229 6.99 -24.43 -18.64
C THR A 229 6.76 -24.69 -17.18
N GLY A 230 6.87 -23.69 -16.35
CA GLY A 230 6.60 -23.80 -14.92
C GLY A 230 5.88 -22.56 -14.42
N GLU A 231 4.99 -22.82 -13.45
CA GLU A 231 4.28 -21.81 -12.70
C GLU A 231 4.71 -21.94 -11.24
N TYR A 232 5.19 -20.86 -10.67
CA TYR A 232 5.49 -20.78 -9.25
C TYR A 232 4.51 -19.81 -8.60
N SER A 233 4.04 -20.14 -7.41
CA SER A 233 3.18 -19.27 -6.61
C SER A 233 3.66 -19.27 -5.18
N TRP A 234 3.76 -18.10 -4.57
CA TRP A 234 4.06 -17.91 -3.15
C TRP A 234 3.00 -17.03 -2.51
N GLU A 235 2.72 -17.30 -1.24
CA GLU A 235 2.01 -16.36 -0.41
C GLU A 235 2.98 -15.31 0.15
N ILE A 236 2.50 -14.10 0.23
CA ILE A 236 3.17 -13.03 0.91
C ILE A 236 2.34 -12.75 2.17
N ASN A 237 2.88 -12.99 3.34
CA ASN A 237 2.19 -12.78 4.60
C ASN A 237 3.18 -12.31 5.65
N GLU A 238 3.29 -10.99 5.77
CA GLU A 238 4.06 -10.41 6.85
C GLU A 238 3.13 -10.17 8.04
N GLY A 239 3.55 -10.67 9.19
CA GLY A 239 2.90 -10.33 10.46
C GLY A 239 2.91 -8.82 10.71
N PRO A 240 2.25 -8.36 11.77
CA PRO A 240 2.15 -6.93 12.06
C PRO A 240 3.55 -6.32 12.25
N THR A 241 3.89 -5.37 11.39
CA THR A 241 5.12 -4.57 11.47
C THR A 241 4.81 -3.22 12.09
N TYR A 242 5.62 -2.80 13.05
CA TYR A 242 5.43 -1.53 13.75
C TYR A 242 6.44 -0.51 13.28
N GLY A 243 5.98 0.74 13.17
CA GLY A 243 6.81 1.84 12.71
C GLY A 243 6.42 3.19 13.30
N GLY A 244 7.10 4.21 12.81
CA GLY A 244 6.81 5.60 13.08
C GLY A 244 6.73 6.40 11.79
N TYR A 245 5.93 7.46 11.81
CA TYR A 245 5.86 8.41 10.71
C TYR A 245 5.96 9.84 11.20
N LEU A 246 6.48 10.70 10.34
CA LEU A 246 6.61 12.12 10.57
C LEU A 246 6.33 12.88 9.27
N GLY A 247 5.53 13.93 9.36
CA GLY A 247 5.21 14.75 8.19
C GLY A 247 5.05 16.23 8.54
N ALA A 248 5.00 17.03 7.49
CA ALA A 248 4.70 18.44 7.56
C ALA A 248 3.58 18.79 6.58
N GLN A 249 2.67 19.65 7.02
CA GLN A 249 1.62 20.22 6.21
C GLN A 249 1.82 21.72 6.09
N ILE A 250 1.72 22.24 4.87
CA ILE A 250 1.85 23.66 4.55
C ILE A 250 0.56 24.13 3.88
N GLU A 251 -0.11 25.10 4.49
CA GLU A 251 -1.26 25.79 3.90
C GLU A 251 -0.79 26.77 2.82
N ILE A 252 -0.90 26.38 1.55
CA ILE A 252 -0.49 27.18 0.39
C ILE A 252 -1.50 28.30 0.15
N ALA A 253 -2.78 27.99 0.29
CA ALA A 253 -3.90 28.92 0.19
C ALA A 253 -4.97 28.55 1.23
N LYS A 254 -6.00 29.37 1.39
CA LYS A 254 -7.08 29.16 2.39
C LYS A 254 -7.71 27.76 2.30
N ASN A 255 -7.80 27.20 1.09
CA ASN A 255 -8.44 25.91 0.84
C ASN A 255 -7.47 24.90 0.22
N CYS A 256 -6.16 25.17 0.21
CA CYS A 256 -5.17 24.31 -0.43
C CYS A 256 -4.00 24.06 0.52
N SER A 257 -3.64 22.79 0.70
CA SER A 257 -2.48 22.37 1.49
C SER A 257 -1.60 21.40 0.71
N ALA A 258 -0.31 21.46 0.97
CA ALA A 258 0.66 20.44 0.57
C ALA A 258 1.16 19.71 1.81
N ASN A 259 1.37 18.41 1.68
CA ASN A 259 1.96 17.58 2.73
C ASN A 259 3.19 16.86 2.19
N ILE A 260 4.17 16.66 3.05
CA ILE A 260 5.29 15.73 2.86
C ILE A 260 5.37 14.82 4.07
N GLU A 261 5.73 13.56 3.85
CA GLU A 261 5.74 12.55 4.91
C GLU A 261 6.85 11.53 4.70
N TYR A 262 7.42 11.09 5.79
CA TYR A 262 8.33 9.96 5.85
C TYR A 262 7.80 8.94 6.85
N GLN A 263 7.83 7.66 6.47
CA GLN A 263 7.46 6.53 7.31
C GLN A 263 8.63 5.55 7.35
N HIS A 264 8.80 4.89 8.49
CA HIS A 264 9.84 3.90 8.71
C HIS A 264 9.33 2.76 9.56
N THR A 265 9.61 1.52 9.12
CA THR A 265 9.43 0.27 9.87
C THR A 265 10.74 -0.50 9.87
N SER A 266 10.77 -1.69 10.47
CA SER A 266 11.96 -2.56 10.44
C SER A 266 12.36 -3.03 9.04
N ASN A 267 11.39 -3.13 8.12
CA ASN A 267 11.57 -3.70 6.77
C ASN A 267 11.13 -2.76 5.64
N ALA A 268 10.69 -1.53 5.96
CA ALA A 268 10.21 -0.60 4.94
C ALA A 268 10.56 0.86 5.23
N ASN A 269 10.78 1.62 4.14
CA ASN A 269 10.91 3.07 4.13
C ASN A 269 9.95 3.66 3.11
N VAL A 270 9.26 4.75 3.47
CA VAL A 270 8.31 5.43 2.59
C VAL A 270 8.53 6.92 2.59
N PHE A 271 8.45 7.51 1.43
CA PHE A 271 8.38 8.95 1.24
C PHE A 271 7.10 9.29 0.48
N GLY A 272 6.28 10.19 1.03
CA GLY A 272 5.04 10.64 0.42
C GLY A 272 4.96 12.16 0.29
N ALA A 273 4.27 12.60 -0.76
CA ALA A 273 3.91 14.00 -0.95
C ALA A 273 2.52 14.11 -1.57
N ASN A 274 1.73 15.10 -1.13
CA ASN A 274 0.44 15.37 -1.76
C ASN A 274 0.11 16.86 -1.79
N ILE A 275 -0.84 17.20 -2.66
CA ILE A 275 -1.52 18.49 -2.70
C ILE A 275 -3.01 18.23 -2.65
N MET A 276 -3.69 18.84 -1.67
CA MET A 276 -5.12 18.68 -1.41
C MET A 276 -5.84 20.02 -1.41
N MET A 277 -6.99 20.08 -2.08
CA MET A 277 -7.91 21.22 -2.07
C MET A 277 -9.18 20.85 -1.31
N ARG A 278 -9.72 21.79 -0.54
CA ARG A 278 -10.95 21.64 0.27
C ARG A 278 -12.07 22.53 -0.29
N TYR A 279 -13.28 21.99 -0.34
CA TYR A 279 -14.46 22.62 -0.92
C TYR A 279 -15.65 22.59 0.03
#